data_ac6ef3919eee8c1adab7874fa3daef27
#
_entry.id   ac6ef3919eee8c1adab7874fa3daef27
#
_cell.length_a   1.000
_cell.length_b   1.000
_cell.length_c   1.000
_cell.angle_alpha   90.00
_cell.angle_beta   90.00
_cell.angle_gamma   90.00
#
_symmetry.space_group_name_H-M   'P 1'
#
loop_
_entity.id
_entity.type
_entity.pdbx_description
1 polymer ?
#
loop_
_entity_poly.entity_id
_entity_poly.type
_entity_poly.pdbx_seq_one_letter_code
_entity_poly.pdbx_strand_id
1 'polypeptide(L)'
;MAAKVDLHLHSRFSDRSVEWLFRRFEFPDSYSDPRSLYRRLREKGMSFVTFTDHNRIDGCLEIADHPETFVSSEVTAEFPEDQVAAHVLVWNITELEHREIQQVRRNIYELQAYLANRRIVHAIAHPFYDKDRRLSADHVQKLVLLFKHFEGVNGLRDSLLSDVARFVFRSLTPELIERFADRQKLMPTHKEPWRKILIAGSDDHAGIFPASAYTEAPTSENAAQFLRHIEHGDCVVRGPGGTPLAIAHGLYNTTYQFAKDKFSAAVSPNVDFLEVVFSRFMEGKNPTQFSLAEKIGLMFSGILS
;
A
#
# COMPACT_ATOMS: atom_id res chain seq x y z
N MET A 1 -9.87 -22.11 -13.99
CA MET A 1 -10.30 -20.70 -13.87
C MET A 1 -9.07 -19.83 -13.71
N ALA A 2 -9.10 -18.56 -14.14
CA ALA A 2 -7.99 -17.65 -13.91
C ALA A 2 -7.73 -17.46 -12.40
N ALA A 3 -6.47 -17.35 -12.02
CA ALA A 3 -6.07 -17.07 -10.66
C ALA A 3 -6.15 -15.56 -10.37
N LYS A 4 -6.61 -15.19 -9.17
CA LYS A 4 -6.83 -13.80 -8.76
C LYS A 4 -6.16 -13.54 -7.43
N VAL A 5 -5.44 -12.42 -7.33
CA VAL A 5 -4.77 -12.00 -6.09
C VAL A 5 -4.87 -10.48 -5.94
N ASP A 6 -5.26 -10.04 -4.75
CA ASP A 6 -5.05 -8.66 -4.31
C ASP A 6 -3.59 -8.54 -3.89
N LEU A 7 -2.77 -7.87 -4.71
CA LEU A 7 -1.31 -7.82 -4.54
C LEU A 7 -0.84 -6.66 -3.65
N HIS A 8 -1.78 -5.82 -3.15
CA HIS A 8 -1.48 -4.69 -2.29
C HIS A 8 -2.61 -4.49 -1.27
N LEU A 9 -2.39 -4.95 -0.04
CA LEU A 9 -3.39 -4.93 1.03
C LEU A 9 -2.70 -4.90 2.39
N HIS A 10 -3.27 -4.15 3.36
CA HIS A 10 -2.69 -3.94 4.68
C HIS A 10 -3.50 -4.59 5.79
N SER A 11 -2.78 -5.19 6.74
CA SER A 11 -3.33 -5.70 8.00
C SER A 11 -2.95 -4.80 9.18
N ARG A 12 -3.44 -5.14 10.38
CA ARG A 12 -3.09 -4.43 11.63
C ARG A 12 -1.59 -4.46 11.99
N PHE A 13 -0.77 -5.20 11.27
CA PHE A 13 0.65 -5.28 11.47
C PHE A 13 1.44 -4.29 10.62
N SER A 14 0.77 -3.52 9.76
CA SER A 14 1.40 -2.44 9.03
C SER A 14 2.10 -1.48 9.99
N ASP A 15 3.31 -1.05 9.65
CA ASP A 15 4.05 -0.09 10.44
C ASP A 15 3.23 1.18 10.62
N ARG A 16 3.60 2.00 11.62
CA ARG A 16 2.85 3.20 12.00
C ARG A 16 2.50 4.05 10.79
N SER A 17 1.28 4.58 10.79
CA SER A 17 0.77 5.45 9.73
C SER A 17 1.81 6.50 9.31
N VAL A 18 1.98 6.61 8.01
CA VAL A 18 2.89 7.57 7.38
C VAL A 18 2.36 9.01 7.54
N GLU A 19 1.05 9.21 7.79
CA GLU A 19 0.44 10.53 8.00
C GLU A 19 0.98 11.20 9.28
N TRP A 20 1.57 12.42 9.16
CA TRP A 20 2.21 13.12 10.28
C TRP A 20 1.28 13.31 11.48
N LEU A 21 -0.01 13.57 11.23
CA LEU A 21 -1.04 13.71 12.25
C LEU A 21 -1.27 12.39 12.97
N PHE A 22 -1.40 11.30 12.22
CA PHE A 22 -1.60 9.98 12.78
C PHE A 22 -0.36 9.46 13.52
N ARG A 23 0.85 9.75 13.03
CA ARG A 23 2.10 9.45 13.76
C ARG A 23 2.17 10.14 15.11
N ARG A 24 1.75 11.40 15.19
CA ARG A 24 1.75 12.17 16.44
C ARG A 24 0.85 11.56 17.52
N PHE A 25 -0.24 10.91 17.11
CA PHE A 25 -1.19 10.25 18.00
C PHE A 25 -1.00 8.73 18.09
N GLU A 26 0.08 8.19 17.51
CA GLU A 26 0.36 6.75 17.46
C GLU A 26 -0.79 5.92 16.84
N PHE A 27 -1.47 6.49 15.84
CA PHE A 27 -2.48 5.77 15.07
C PHE A 27 -1.85 4.60 14.32
N PRO A 28 -2.36 3.38 14.48
CA PRO A 28 -2.05 2.30 13.58
C PRO A 28 -2.47 2.64 12.15
N ASP A 29 -1.72 2.16 11.18
CA ASP A 29 -2.05 2.36 9.78
C ASP A 29 -3.30 1.58 9.37
N SER A 30 -3.50 0.40 9.96
CA SER A 30 -4.68 -0.45 9.77
C SER A 30 -5.07 -1.16 11.07
N TYR A 31 -6.38 -1.42 11.23
CA TYR A 31 -6.96 -2.24 12.30
C TYR A 31 -7.43 -3.60 11.79
N SER A 32 -7.17 -3.93 10.55
CA SER A 32 -7.73 -5.10 9.89
C SER A 32 -7.08 -6.39 10.39
N ASP A 33 -7.87 -7.28 10.95
CA ASP A 33 -7.42 -8.59 11.44
C ASP A 33 -7.06 -9.52 10.28
N PRO A 34 -5.84 -10.11 10.25
CA PRO A 34 -5.38 -10.94 9.12
C PRO A 34 -6.28 -12.13 8.81
N ARG A 35 -6.76 -12.85 9.85
CA ARG A 35 -7.62 -14.02 9.65
C ARG A 35 -9.01 -13.63 9.12
N SER A 36 -9.51 -12.48 9.52
CA SER A 36 -10.77 -11.93 8.99
C SER A 36 -10.62 -11.47 7.55
N LEU A 37 -9.51 -10.78 7.22
CA LEU A 37 -9.19 -10.40 5.85
C LEU A 37 -9.01 -11.62 4.94
N TYR A 38 -8.29 -12.66 5.42
CA TYR A 38 -8.12 -13.92 4.69
C TYR A 38 -9.48 -14.50 4.28
N ARG A 39 -10.41 -14.67 5.24
CA ARG A 39 -11.76 -15.21 4.95
C ARG A 39 -12.48 -14.36 3.90
N ARG A 40 -12.49 -13.05 4.06
CA ARG A 40 -13.15 -12.12 3.13
C ARG A 40 -12.56 -12.16 1.72
N LEU A 41 -11.23 -12.26 1.59
CA LEU A 41 -10.56 -12.41 0.29
C LEU A 41 -10.93 -13.72 -0.38
N ARG A 42 -10.97 -14.83 0.39
CA ARG A 42 -11.40 -16.14 -0.12
C ARG A 42 -12.87 -16.13 -0.56
N GLU A 43 -13.76 -15.52 0.21
CA GLU A 43 -15.18 -15.33 -0.13
C GLU A 43 -15.36 -14.50 -1.41
N LYS A 44 -14.49 -13.51 -1.64
CA LYS A 44 -14.45 -12.72 -2.88
C LYS A 44 -13.77 -13.44 -4.05
N GLY A 45 -13.37 -14.68 -3.88
CA GLY A 45 -12.81 -15.53 -4.94
C GLY A 45 -11.34 -15.28 -5.26
N MET A 46 -10.57 -14.68 -4.34
CA MET A 46 -9.12 -14.61 -4.48
C MET A 46 -8.52 -16.01 -4.37
N SER A 47 -7.67 -16.39 -5.32
CA SER A 47 -7.04 -17.71 -5.40
C SER A 47 -5.95 -17.88 -4.36
N PHE A 48 -5.17 -16.82 -4.16
CA PHE A 48 -4.14 -16.73 -3.14
C PHE A 48 -4.32 -15.47 -2.33
N VAL A 49 -3.79 -15.45 -1.11
CA VAL A 49 -3.88 -14.34 -0.16
C VAL A 49 -2.51 -13.95 0.37
N THR A 50 -2.25 -12.67 0.39
CA THR A 50 -1.07 -12.08 1.01
C THR A 50 -1.42 -10.72 1.60
N PHE A 51 -0.56 -10.21 2.48
CA PHE A 51 -0.59 -8.83 2.98
C PHE A 51 0.75 -8.18 2.69
N THR A 52 0.70 -6.92 2.35
CA THR A 52 1.88 -6.12 2.06
C THR A 52 2.07 -5.04 3.12
N ASP A 53 2.06 -5.45 4.38
CA ASP A 53 2.23 -4.53 5.51
C ASP A 53 3.54 -3.74 5.38
N HIS A 54 3.51 -2.44 5.76
CA HIS A 54 4.67 -1.56 5.65
C HIS A 54 5.87 -2.08 6.44
N ASN A 55 6.93 -2.49 5.73
CA ASN A 55 8.19 -2.99 6.26
C ASN A 55 8.06 -4.19 7.22
N ARG A 56 6.94 -4.90 7.19
CA ARG A 56 6.63 -6.03 8.08
C ARG A 56 6.05 -7.21 7.31
N ILE A 57 6.11 -8.39 7.92
CA ILE A 57 5.57 -9.64 7.38
C ILE A 57 4.65 -10.36 8.38
N ASP A 58 4.46 -9.81 9.58
CA ASP A 58 3.74 -10.45 10.68
C ASP A 58 2.31 -10.81 10.30
N GLY A 59 1.63 -9.95 9.51
CA GLY A 59 0.28 -10.22 9.00
C GLY A 59 0.22 -11.48 8.14
N CYS A 60 1.20 -11.69 7.26
CA CYS A 60 1.31 -12.91 6.47
C CYS A 60 1.63 -14.14 7.35
N LEU A 61 2.51 -13.99 8.35
CA LEU A 61 2.88 -15.08 9.24
C LEU A 61 1.69 -15.55 10.08
N GLU A 62 0.76 -14.65 10.45
CA GLU A 62 -0.44 -15.00 11.21
C GLU A 62 -1.41 -15.92 10.44
N ILE A 63 -1.31 -15.94 9.11
CA ILE A 63 -2.15 -16.80 8.23
C ILE A 63 -1.34 -17.87 7.48
N ALA A 64 -0.07 -18.08 7.84
CA ALA A 64 0.82 -19.00 7.15
C ALA A 64 0.42 -20.49 7.28
N ASP A 65 -0.53 -20.80 8.16
CA ASP A 65 -1.15 -22.12 8.28
C ASP A 65 -2.09 -22.49 7.11
N HIS A 66 -2.41 -21.54 6.23
CA HIS A 66 -3.22 -21.77 5.04
C HIS A 66 -2.34 -21.95 3.79
N PRO A 67 -2.55 -23.01 2.99
CA PRO A 67 -1.67 -23.32 1.84
C PRO A 67 -1.77 -22.32 0.69
N GLU A 68 -2.82 -21.51 0.63
CA GLU A 68 -3.02 -20.50 -0.40
C GLU A 68 -2.38 -19.15 -0.05
N THR A 69 -1.56 -19.10 1.00
CA THR A 69 -0.93 -17.85 1.44
C THR A 69 0.55 -17.80 1.05
N PHE A 70 1.08 -16.60 0.97
CA PHE A 70 2.50 -16.35 0.76
C PHE A 70 2.92 -15.04 1.44
N VAL A 71 4.19 -14.98 1.85
CA VAL A 71 4.72 -13.83 2.60
C VAL A 71 5.11 -12.70 1.67
N SER A 72 4.70 -11.50 2.02
CA SER A 72 4.97 -10.28 1.24
C SER A 72 5.13 -9.08 2.15
N SER A 73 5.60 -7.96 1.62
CA SER A 73 5.70 -6.69 2.33
C SER A 73 5.69 -5.52 1.36
N GLU A 74 5.21 -4.38 1.77
CA GLU A 74 5.46 -3.10 1.13
C GLU A 74 6.67 -2.44 1.79
N VAL A 75 7.76 -2.37 1.05
CA VAL A 75 9.06 -1.88 1.53
C VAL A 75 9.18 -0.39 1.21
N THR A 76 9.36 0.43 2.23
CA THR A 76 9.73 1.84 2.04
C THR A 76 11.20 1.93 1.67
N ALA A 77 11.49 2.26 0.42
CA ALA A 77 12.83 2.48 -0.10
C ALA A 77 13.12 3.96 -0.27
N GLU A 78 14.39 4.36 -0.15
CA GLU A 78 14.80 5.77 -0.21
C GLU A 78 15.82 5.99 -1.33
N PHE A 79 15.70 7.10 -2.04
CA PHE A 79 16.77 7.58 -2.89
C PHE A 79 17.89 8.15 -2.01
N PRO A 80 19.13 7.63 -2.08
CA PRO A 80 20.20 8.07 -1.19
C PRO A 80 20.61 9.53 -1.38
N GLU A 81 20.31 10.12 -2.54
CA GLU A 81 20.69 11.50 -2.88
C GLU A 81 19.94 12.55 -2.06
N ASP A 82 18.67 12.26 -1.70
CA ASP A 82 17.80 13.26 -1.10
C ASP A 82 16.76 12.67 -0.13
N GLN A 83 16.80 11.35 0.09
CA GLN A 83 15.92 10.61 0.98
C GLN A 83 14.42 10.69 0.58
N VAL A 84 14.14 10.90 -0.71
CA VAL A 84 12.79 10.75 -1.23
C VAL A 84 12.42 9.28 -1.20
N ALA A 85 11.24 8.97 -0.63
CA ALA A 85 10.78 7.60 -0.49
C ALA A 85 9.98 7.15 -1.72
N ALA A 86 10.14 5.87 -2.06
CA ALA A 86 9.28 5.12 -2.96
C ALA A 86 8.91 3.80 -2.29
N HIS A 87 7.72 3.29 -2.57
CA HIS A 87 7.26 2.02 -2.01
C HIS A 87 7.44 0.89 -3.02
N VAL A 88 8.00 -0.22 -2.55
CA VAL A 88 8.29 -1.41 -3.35
C VAL A 88 7.54 -2.60 -2.75
N LEU A 89 6.58 -3.12 -3.48
CA LEU A 89 5.91 -4.38 -3.14
C LEU A 89 6.85 -5.55 -3.45
N VAL A 90 7.05 -6.43 -2.50
CA VAL A 90 7.85 -7.65 -2.65
C VAL A 90 7.03 -8.85 -2.24
N TRP A 91 7.06 -9.93 -3.05
CA TRP A 91 6.20 -11.07 -2.87
C TRP A 91 6.95 -12.39 -2.78
N ASN A 92 6.37 -13.32 -2.01
CA ASN A 92 6.85 -14.69 -1.81
C ASN A 92 8.28 -14.72 -1.27
N ILE A 93 8.53 -13.91 -0.25
CA ILE A 93 9.82 -13.81 0.44
C ILE A 93 9.84 -14.68 1.69
N THR A 94 11.03 -15.08 2.10
CA THR A 94 11.30 -15.74 3.38
C THR A 94 11.55 -14.70 4.48
N GLU A 95 11.47 -15.12 5.76
CA GLU A 95 11.84 -14.26 6.88
C GLU A 95 13.32 -13.82 6.82
N LEU A 96 14.21 -14.64 6.26
CA LEU A 96 15.62 -14.28 6.06
C LEU A 96 15.72 -13.15 5.01
N GLU A 97 15.08 -13.31 3.87
CA GLU A 97 15.07 -12.29 2.83
C GLU A 97 14.41 -10.99 3.33
N HIS A 98 13.35 -11.08 4.13
CA HIS A 98 12.79 -9.90 4.76
C HIS A 98 13.82 -9.16 5.62
N ARG A 99 14.59 -9.86 6.47
CA ARG A 99 15.64 -9.25 7.30
C ARG A 99 16.73 -8.59 6.44
N GLU A 100 17.18 -9.27 5.36
CA GLU A 100 18.17 -8.72 4.43
C GLU A 100 17.64 -7.48 3.69
N ILE A 101 16.37 -7.50 3.26
CA ILE A 101 15.68 -6.36 2.64
C ILE A 101 15.68 -5.14 3.60
N GLN A 102 15.39 -5.35 4.89
CA GLN A 102 15.38 -4.25 5.87
C GLN A 102 16.77 -3.58 6.00
N GLN A 103 17.87 -4.29 5.73
CA GLN A 103 19.21 -3.73 5.78
C GLN A 103 19.53 -2.83 4.56
N VAL A 104 19.06 -3.22 3.36
CA VAL A 104 19.38 -2.52 2.11
C VAL A 104 18.32 -1.49 1.67
N ARG A 105 17.12 -1.49 2.24
CA ARG A 105 15.99 -0.67 1.74
C ARG A 105 16.23 0.83 1.77
N ARG A 106 17.14 1.32 2.61
CA ARG A 106 17.46 2.76 2.66
C ARG A 106 18.24 3.27 1.44
N ASN A 107 18.56 2.37 0.51
CA ASN A 107 19.13 2.70 -0.79
C ASN A 107 18.36 1.93 -1.87
N ILE A 108 17.53 2.62 -2.64
CA ILE A 108 16.68 2.00 -3.65
C ILE A 108 17.46 1.26 -4.73
N TYR A 109 18.69 1.67 -5.01
CA TYR A 109 19.57 1.01 -5.98
C TYR A 109 20.09 -0.33 -5.44
N GLU A 110 20.48 -0.37 -4.16
CA GLU A 110 20.92 -1.59 -3.49
C GLU A 110 19.74 -2.56 -3.31
N LEU A 111 18.57 -2.05 -2.94
CA LEU A 111 17.35 -2.84 -2.83
C LEU A 111 17.02 -3.49 -4.18
N GLN A 112 17.00 -2.72 -5.26
CA GLN A 112 16.72 -3.25 -6.59
C GLN A 112 17.72 -4.32 -7.01
N ALA A 113 19.02 -4.08 -6.79
CA ALA A 113 20.06 -5.05 -7.09
C ALA A 113 19.91 -6.34 -6.26
N TYR A 114 19.57 -6.22 -4.98
CA TYR A 114 19.28 -7.36 -4.10
C TYR A 114 18.09 -8.18 -4.63
N LEU A 115 16.95 -7.52 -4.90
CA LEU A 115 15.73 -8.17 -5.37
C LEU A 115 15.95 -8.89 -6.72
N ALA A 116 16.67 -8.27 -7.64
CA ALA A 116 17.02 -8.86 -8.92
C ALA A 116 17.94 -10.08 -8.78
N ASN A 117 18.98 -10.00 -7.94
CA ASN A 117 19.93 -11.10 -7.70
C ASN A 117 19.24 -12.31 -7.05
N ARG A 118 18.30 -12.07 -6.14
CA ARG A 118 17.49 -13.11 -5.48
C ARG A 118 16.31 -13.60 -6.32
N ARG A 119 16.03 -12.96 -7.47
CA ARG A 119 14.86 -13.23 -8.33
C ARG A 119 13.53 -13.11 -7.57
N ILE A 120 13.47 -12.16 -6.65
CA ILE A 120 12.24 -11.83 -5.93
C ILE A 120 11.35 -11.00 -6.84
N VAL A 121 10.11 -11.44 -7.06
CA VAL A 121 9.12 -10.67 -7.84
C VAL A 121 8.70 -9.45 -7.04
N HIS A 122 8.75 -8.29 -7.68
CA HIS A 122 8.52 -7.01 -7.02
C HIS A 122 7.94 -5.98 -7.99
N ALA A 123 7.26 -4.95 -7.45
CA ALA A 123 6.75 -3.82 -8.25
C ALA A 123 6.82 -2.51 -7.46
N ILE A 124 6.84 -1.38 -8.17
CA ILE A 124 6.63 -0.07 -7.56
C ILE A 124 5.14 0.11 -7.26
N ALA A 125 4.80 0.36 -6.00
CA ALA A 125 3.46 0.71 -5.55
C ALA A 125 3.13 2.16 -5.95
N HIS A 126 1.86 2.43 -6.25
CA HIS A 126 1.28 3.77 -6.49
C HIS A 126 2.29 4.84 -6.99
N PRO A 127 2.92 4.64 -8.16
CA PRO A 127 4.15 5.32 -8.61
C PRO A 127 4.03 6.85 -8.78
N PHE A 128 2.82 7.38 -8.76
CA PHE A 128 2.53 8.82 -8.87
C PHE A 128 1.89 9.40 -7.61
N TYR A 129 1.78 8.60 -6.55
CA TYR A 129 1.36 9.11 -5.26
C TYR A 129 2.56 9.68 -4.51
N ASP A 130 2.51 10.98 -4.24
CA ASP A 130 3.55 11.70 -3.52
C ASP A 130 2.95 12.42 -2.32
N LYS A 131 3.07 11.77 -1.18
CA LYS A 131 2.58 12.28 0.08
C LYS A 131 3.30 13.55 0.54
N ASP A 132 4.62 13.55 0.42
CA ASP A 132 5.48 14.61 0.95
C ASP A 132 5.75 15.71 -0.12
N ARG A 133 5.17 15.57 -1.32
CA ARG A 133 5.37 16.45 -2.48
C ARG A 133 6.84 16.63 -2.87
N ARG A 134 7.62 15.57 -2.72
CA ARG A 134 9.06 15.54 -3.01
C ARG A 134 9.41 14.66 -4.22
N LEU A 135 8.47 13.83 -4.68
CA LEU A 135 8.67 12.97 -5.84
C LEU A 135 8.70 13.82 -7.12
N SER A 136 9.84 13.87 -7.76
CA SER A 136 10.03 14.62 -8.99
C SER A 136 9.95 13.73 -10.25
N ALA A 137 9.86 14.36 -11.42
CA ALA A 137 9.97 13.64 -12.69
C ALA A 137 11.29 12.86 -12.82
N ASP A 138 12.38 13.35 -12.22
CA ASP A 138 13.66 12.66 -12.23
C ASP A 138 13.63 11.36 -11.42
N HIS A 139 12.94 11.36 -10.28
CA HIS A 139 12.70 10.12 -9.51
C HIS A 139 11.89 9.11 -10.33
N VAL A 140 10.80 9.54 -10.97
CA VAL A 140 10.01 8.67 -11.83
C VAL A 140 10.83 8.08 -12.98
N GLN A 141 11.67 8.87 -13.62
CA GLN A 141 12.59 8.39 -14.68
C GLN A 141 13.55 7.32 -14.12
N LYS A 142 14.15 7.53 -12.94
CA LYS A 142 14.99 6.54 -12.27
C LYS A 142 14.22 5.26 -11.95
N LEU A 143 12.98 5.37 -11.40
CA LEU A 143 12.12 4.20 -11.15
C LEU A 143 11.84 3.43 -12.45
N VAL A 144 11.56 4.12 -13.55
CA VAL A 144 11.36 3.50 -14.87
C VAL A 144 12.60 2.74 -15.35
N LEU A 145 13.81 3.26 -15.12
CA LEU A 145 15.05 2.59 -15.48
C LEU A 145 15.33 1.37 -14.58
N LEU A 146 14.99 1.45 -13.32
CA LEU A 146 15.30 0.42 -12.32
C LEU A 146 14.28 -0.73 -12.28
N PHE A 147 12.99 -0.47 -12.48
CA PHE A 147 11.95 -1.45 -12.22
C PHE A 147 11.16 -1.82 -13.47
N LYS A 148 10.76 -3.10 -13.55
CA LYS A 148 9.98 -3.65 -14.65
C LYS A 148 8.47 -3.60 -14.38
N HIS A 149 8.07 -3.83 -13.12
CA HIS A 149 6.66 -3.93 -12.71
C HIS A 149 6.24 -2.69 -11.93
N PHE A 150 4.99 -2.25 -12.18
CA PHE A 150 4.41 -1.07 -11.56
C PHE A 150 2.95 -1.32 -11.21
N GLU A 151 2.48 -0.73 -10.14
CA GLU A 151 1.06 -0.70 -9.84
C GLU A 151 0.35 0.24 -10.83
N GLY A 152 -0.49 -0.34 -11.66
CA GLY A 152 -1.27 0.37 -12.69
C GLY A 152 -2.70 0.69 -12.25
N VAL A 153 -3.20 -0.02 -11.23
CA VAL A 153 -4.49 0.25 -10.58
C VAL A 153 -4.34 0.06 -9.08
N ASN A 154 -4.65 1.11 -8.33
CA ASN A 154 -4.67 1.10 -6.87
C ASN A 154 -6.08 1.46 -6.39
N GLY A 155 -6.68 0.58 -5.57
CA GLY A 155 -8.08 0.72 -5.14
C GLY A 155 -8.32 1.80 -4.10
N LEU A 156 -7.27 2.33 -3.44
CA LEU A 156 -7.35 3.41 -2.46
C LEU A 156 -7.04 4.78 -3.07
N ARG A 157 -6.11 4.85 -4.01
CA ARG A 157 -5.66 6.13 -4.59
C ARG A 157 -6.62 6.60 -5.69
N ASP A 158 -6.75 7.92 -5.85
CA ASP A 158 -7.59 8.53 -6.88
C ASP A 158 -7.41 7.83 -8.24
N SER A 159 -8.52 7.49 -8.88
CA SER A 159 -8.53 6.81 -10.18
C SER A 159 -7.74 7.56 -11.26
N LEU A 160 -7.64 8.89 -11.16
CA LEU A 160 -6.82 9.70 -12.05
C LEU A 160 -5.34 9.28 -12.00
N LEU A 161 -4.80 8.95 -10.82
CA LEU A 161 -3.41 8.49 -10.70
C LEU A 161 -3.20 7.13 -11.39
N SER A 162 -4.19 6.25 -11.33
CA SER A 162 -4.18 4.98 -12.09
C SER A 162 -4.24 5.22 -13.60
N ASP A 163 -5.02 6.19 -14.07
CA ASP A 163 -5.10 6.56 -15.48
C ASP A 163 -3.77 7.15 -15.97
N VAL A 164 -3.16 8.03 -15.19
CA VAL A 164 -1.83 8.60 -15.47
C VAL A 164 -0.78 7.49 -15.53
N ALA A 165 -0.78 6.57 -14.56
CA ALA A 165 0.16 5.45 -14.56
C ALA A 165 0.06 4.62 -15.85
N ARG A 166 -1.15 4.21 -16.21
CA ARG A 166 -1.40 3.43 -17.42
C ARG A 166 -1.00 4.18 -18.69
N PHE A 167 -1.31 5.48 -18.76
CA PHE A 167 -0.94 6.32 -19.90
C PHE A 167 0.58 6.45 -20.02
N VAL A 168 1.27 6.85 -18.95
CA VAL A 168 2.72 7.06 -18.94
C VAL A 168 3.46 5.78 -19.34
N PHE A 169 3.13 4.65 -18.68
CA PHE A 169 3.85 3.40 -18.94
C PHE A 169 3.58 2.79 -20.32
N ARG A 170 2.44 3.08 -20.93
CA ARG A 170 2.15 2.69 -22.32
C ARG A 170 2.80 3.60 -23.37
N SER A 171 3.15 4.82 -22.97
CA SER A 171 3.77 5.82 -23.85
C SER A 171 5.31 5.75 -23.88
N LEU A 172 5.92 4.83 -23.12
CA LEU A 172 7.37 4.66 -23.12
C LEU A 172 7.83 4.06 -24.45
N THR A 173 8.92 4.61 -24.99
CA THR A 173 9.59 4.13 -26.19
C THR A 173 11.08 3.88 -25.92
N PRO A 174 11.78 3.08 -26.76
CA PRO A 174 13.25 2.92 -26.65
C PRO A 174 13.98 4.25 -26.58
N GLU A 175 13.64 5.20 -27.45
CA GLU A 175 14.30 6.51 -27.56
C GLU A 175 14.04 7.36 -26.29
N LEU A 176 12.87 7.20 -25.66
CA LEU A 176 12.59 7.89 -24.41
C LEU A 176 13.42 7.30 -23.26
N ILE A 177 13.57 5.99 -23.22
CA ILE A 177 14.42 5.31 -22.24
C ILE A 177 15.89 5.71 -22.39
N GLU A 178 16.41 5.78 -23.61
CA GLU A 178 17.78 6.27 -23.86
C GLU A 178 17.96 7.69 -23.30
N ARG A 179 17.02 8.59 -23.59
CA ARG A 179 17.05 9.96 -23.04
C ARG A 179 16.99 9.99 -21.50
N PHE A 180 16.23 9.09 -20.89
CA PHE A 180 16.20 8.98 -19.42
C PHE A 180 17.55 8.47 -18.89
N ALA A 181 18.11 7.44 -19.51
CA ALA A 181 19.41 6.89 -19.14
C ALA A 181 20.53 7.93 -19.21
N ASP A 182 20.59 8.69 -20.30
CA ASP A 182 21.56 9.77 -20.50
C ASP A 182 21.39 10.89 -19.45
N ARG A 183 20.15 11.32 -19.22
CA ARG A 183 19.84 12.38 -18.26
C ARG A 183 20.15 11.99 -16.84
N GLN A 184 19.75 10.78 -16.42
CA GLN A 184 19.91 10.29 -15.07
C GLN A 184 21.29 9.64 -14.82
N LYS A 185 22.10 9.46 -15.89
CA LYS A 185 23.37 8.71 -15.85
C LYS A 185 23.19 7.32 -15.20
N LEU A 186 22.09 6.67 -15.52
CA LEU A 186 21.66 5.42 -14.96
C LEU A 186 21.24 4.47 -16.07
N MET A 187 21.89 3.32 -16.15
CA MET A 187 21.53 2.29 -17.13
C MET A 187 20.30 1.50 -16.68
N PRO A 188 19.42 1.10 -17.61
CA PRO A 188 18.32 0.19 -17.29
C PRO A 188 18.80 -1.14 -16.73
N THR A 189 18.11 -1.66 -15.73
CA THR A 189 18.46 -2.92 -15.03
C THR A 189 17.83 -4.16 -15.66
N HIS A 190 16.93 -4.00 -16.64
CA HIS A 190 16.18 -5.09 -17.26
C HIS A 190 16.08 -4.91 -18.78
N LYS A 191 15.77 -6.00 -19.46
CA LYS A 191 15.54 -6.00 -20.92
C LYS A 191 14.24 -5.28 -21.26
N GLU A 192 14.18 -4.65 -22.42
CA GLU A 192 12.99 -3.94 -22.93
C GLU A 192 12.39 -2.96 -21.89
N PRO A 193 13.20 -2.00 -21.36
CA PRO A 193 12.78 -1.14 -20.24
C PRO A 193 11.62 -0.18 -20.59
N TRP A 194 11.23 -0.07 -21.85
CA TRP A 194 10.02 0.61 -22.31
C TRP A 194 8.74 -0.23 -22.14
N ARG A 195 8.86 -1.56 -21.91
CA ARG A 195 7.75 -2.47 -21.68
C ARG A 195 7.54 -2.66 -20.18
N LYS A 196 6.54 -2.00 -19.61
CA LYS A 196 6.18 -2.16 -18.21
C LYS A 196 5.06 -3.16 -18.05
N ILE A 197 5.16 -3.96 -17.00
CA ILE A 197 4.11 -4.87 -16.58
C ILE A 197 3.34 -4.17 -15.46
N LEU A 198 2.00 -4.15 -15.59
CA LEU A 198 1.13 -3.50 -14.63
C LEU A 198 0.45 -4.56 -13.75
N ILE A 199 0.43 -4.28 -12.45
CA ILE A 199 -0.30 -5.05 -11.43
C ILE A 199 -1.38 -4.16 -10.79
N ALA A 200 -2.24 -4.77 -9.98
CA ALA A 200 -3.26 -4.07 -9.22
C ALA A 200 -3.41 -4.64 -7.82
N GLY A 201 -3.73 -3.77 -6.88
CA GLY A 201 -4.11 -4.11 -5.51
C GLY A 201 -5.08 -3.09 -4.94
N SER A 202 -5.77 -3.46 -3.86
CA SER A 202 -6.75 -2.58 -3.22
C SER A 202 -6.11 -1.46 -2.41
N ASP A 203 -4.92 -1.67 -1.88
CA ASP A 203 -4.25 -0.78 -0.90
C ASP A 203 -5.17 -0.47 0.31
N ASP A 204 -6.08 -1.44 0.62
CA ASP A 204 -7.09 -1.23 1.65
C ASP A 204 -6.49 -1.37 3.05
N HIS A 205 -6.62 -0.30 3.84
CA HIS A 205 -6.17 -0.22 5.24
C HIS A 205 -7.32 -0.38 6.24
N ALA A 206 -8.54 -0.33 5.76
CA ALA A 206 -9.73 -0.28 6.61
C ALA A 206 -10.46 -1.63 6.70
N GLY A 207 -10.08 -2.63 5.91
CA GLY A 207 -10.78 -3.89 5.79
C GLY A 207 -12.18 -3.76 5.17
N ILE A 208 -12.49 -2.63 4.52
CA ILE A 208 -13.81 -2.37 3.94
C ILE A 208 -13.86 -2.81 2.47
N PHE A 209 -12.78 -2.52 1.74
CA PHE A 209 -12.71 -2.72 0.30
C PHE A 209 -11.61 -3.70 -0.16
N PRO A 210 -11.27 -4.79 0.61
CA PRO A 210 -10.28 -5.75 0.14
C PRO A 210 -10.74 -6.34 -1.19
N ALA A 211 -9.81 -6.58 -2.12
CA ALA A 211 -10.06 -7.02 -3.49
C ALA A 211 -10.96 -6.07 -4.32
N SER A 212 -11.00 -4.77 -4.01
CA SER A 212 -11.61 -3.76 -4.89
C SER A 212 -10.81 -3.59 -6.19
N ALA A 213 -9.50 -3.77 -6.11
CA ALA A 213 -8.61 -3.92 -7.24
C ALA A 213 -7.73 -5.18 -7.00
N TYR A 214 -7.42 -5.91 -8.07
CA TYR A 214 -6.64 -7.14 -7.99
C TYR A 214 -6.00 -7.46 -9.34
N THR A 215 -5.01 -8.36 -9.31
CA THR A 215 -4.35 -8.88 -10.50
C THR A 215 -4.90 -10.27 -10.83
N GLU A 216 -5.23 -10.49 -12.10
CA GLU A 216 -5.69 -11.76 -12.64
C GLU A 216 -4.62 -12.33 -13.59
N ALA A 217 -4.31 -13.61 -13.44
CA ALA A 217 -3.35 -14.34 -14.27
C ALA A 217 -3.90 -15.71 -14.67
N PRO A 218 -3.27 -16.47 -15.58
CA PRO A 218 -3.66 -17.83 -15.89
C PRO A 218 -3.79 -18.72 -14.66
N THR A 219 -4.51 -19.83 -14.80
CA THR A 219 -4.68 -20.83 -13.74
C THR A 219 -3.32 -21.21 -13.15
N SER A 220 -3.23 -21.12 -11.83
CA SER A 220 -2.00 -21.37 -11.08
C SER A 220 -2.28 -22.34 -9.94
N GLU A 221 -1.41 -23.31 -9.75
CA GLU A 221 -1.52 -24.33 -8.69
C GLU A 221 -1.01 -23.81 -7.33
N ASN A 222 -0.12 -22.81 -7.37
CA ASN A 222 0.48 -22.21 -6.18
C ASN A 222 0.91 -20.75 -6.47
N ALA A 223 1.22 -20.03 -5.40
CA ALA A 223 1.64 -18.63 -5.46
C ALA A 223 2.88 -18.41 -6.35
N ALA A 224 3.85 -19.33 -6.30
CA ALA A 224 5.07 -19.21 -7.11
C ALA A 224 4.76 -19.29 -8.62
N GLN A 225 3.81 -20.12 -9.03
CA GLN A 225 3.36 -20.17 -10.42
C GLN A 225 2.62 -18.89 -10.82
N PHE A 226 1.73 -18.39 -9.96
CA PHE A 226 1.06 -17.12 -10.18
C PHE A 226 2.07 -15.97 -10.37
N LEU A 227 3.06 -15.86 -9.50
CA LEU A 227 4.09 -14.82 -9.59
C LEU A 227 4.98 -14.95 -10.82
N ARG A 228 5.22 -16.18 -11.33
CA ARG A 228 5.90 -16.35 -12.62
C ARG A 228 5.09 -15.75 -13.78
N HIS A 229 3.76 -15.88 -13.76
CA HIS A 229 2.91 -15.20 -14.75
C HIS A 229 3.05 -13.68 -14.65
N ILE A 230 3.09 -13.12 -13.44
CA ILE A 230 3.36 -11.69 -13.22
C ILE A 230 4.72 -11.30 -13.81
N GLU A 231 5.77 -12.05 -13.50
CA GLU A 231 7.14 -11.79 -13.98
C GLU A 231 7.23 -11.72 -15.52
N HIS A 232 6.45 -12.57 -16.22
CA HIS A 232 6.40 -12.63 -17.69
C HIS A 232 5.41 -11.65 -18.32
N GLY A 233 4.55 -11.00 -17.52
CA GLY A 233 3.51 -10.09 -18.01
C GLY A 233 2.25 -10.77 -18.48
N ASP A 234 2.07 -12.05 -18.15
CA ASP A 234 0.88 -12.83 -18.45
C ASP A 234 -0.21 -12.54 -17.39
N CYS A 235 -0.55 -11.27 -17.21
CA CYS A 235 -1.51 -10.84 -16.21
C CYS A 235 -2.33 -9.64 -16.67
N VAL A 236 -3.47 -9.44 -16.01
CA VAL A 236 -4.39 -8.34 -16.30
C VAL A 236 -4.79 -7.68 -14.98
N VAL A 237 -4.74 -6.36 -14.93
CA VAL A 237 -5.25 -5.55 -13.82
C VAL A 237 -6.77 -5.51 -13.85
N ARG A 238 -7.40 -5.60 -12.69
CA ARG A 238 -8.86 -5.58 -12.52
C ARG A 238 -9.24 -4.61 -11.40
N GLY A 239 -10.44 -4.07 -11.53
CA GLY A 239 -11.02 -3.15 -10.56
C GLY A 239 -10.89 -1.68 -10.96
N PRO A 240 -11.68 -0.82 -10.34
CA PRO A 240 -11.55 0.63 -10.46
C PRO A 240 -10.37 1.12 -9.62
N GLY A 241 -9.86 2.31 -9.93
CA GLY A 241 -9.08 3.08 -8.96
C GLY A 241 -9.95 3.53 -7.77
N GLY A 242 -9.32 4.06 -6.74
CA GLY A 242 -10.02 4.56 -5.56
C GLY A 242 -10.97 5.72 -5.90
N THR A 243 -12.04 5.82 -5.13
CA THR A 243 -12.99 6.93 -5.22
C THR A 243 -12.90 7.79 -3.97
N PRO A 244 -13.26 9.09 -4.02
CA PRO A 244 -13.33 9.94 -2.84
C PRO A 244 -14.18 9.34 -1.71
N LEU A 245 -15.25 8.63 -2.06
CA LEU A 245 -16.12 7.95 -1.09
C LEU A 245 -15.40 6.76 -0.42
N ALA A 246 -14.68 5.94 -1.19
CA ALA A 246 -13.91 4.83 -0.64
C ALA A 246 -12.79 5.32 0.30
N ILE A 247 -12.08 6.38 -0.09
CA ILE A 247 -11.06 7.04 0.73
C ILE A 247 -11.67 7.58 2.03
N ALA A 248 -12.81 8.28 1.95
CA ALA A 248 -13.51 8.83 3.11
C ALA A 248 -13.98 7.71 4.06
N HIS A 249 -14.55 6.62 3.55
CA HIS A 249 -14.95 5.48 4.36
C HIS A 249 -13.75 4.78 5.03
N GLY A 250 -12.64 4.63 4.31
CA GLY A 250 -11.40 4.09 4.86
C GLY A 250 -10.90 4.92 6.04
N LEU A 251 -10.77 6.22 5.84
CA LEU A 251 -10.32 7.17 6.87
C LEU A 251 -11.27 7.18 8.07
N TYR A 252 -12.59 7.21 7.82
CA TYR A 252 -13.61 7.16 8.87
C TYR A 252 -13.47 5.88 9.71
N ASN A 253 -13.38 4.71 9.07
CA ASN A 253 -13.30 3.44 9.79
C ASN A 253 -12.02 3.34 10.63
N THR A 254 -10.87 3.72 10.08
CA THR A 254 -9.60 3.73 10.82
C THR A 254 -9.67 4.65 12.03
N THR A 255 -10.23 5.86 11.86
CA THR A 255 -10.44 6.82 12.94
C THR A 255 -11.41 6.29 13.99
N TYR A 256 -12.52 5.67 13.58
CA TYR A 256 -13.50 5.07 14.49
C TYR A 256 -12.88 3.92 15.32
N GLN A 257 -12.14 3.02 14.70
CA GLN A 257 -11.48 1.91 15.41
C GLN A 257 -10.43 2.43 16.40
N PHE A 258 -9.64 3.42 16.02
CA PHE A 258 -8.71 4.06 16.95
C PHE A 258 -9.44 4.65 18.16
N ALA A 259 -10.49 5.43 17.92
CA ALA A 259 -11.29 6.01 18.97
C ALA A 259 -11.85 4.92 19.90
N LYS A 260 -12.39 3.85 19.34
CA LYS A 260 -12.90 2.71 20.09
C LYS A 260 -11.82 2.08 20.96
N ASP A 261 -10.62 1.83 20.44
CA ASP A 261 -9.52 1.24 21.22
C ASP A 261 -9.02 2.13 22.35
N LYS A 262 -8.77 3.40 22.05
CA LYS A 262 -8.25 4.34 23.06
C LYS A 262 -9.28 4.67 24.16
N PHE A 263 -10.55 4.72 23.82
CA PHE A 263 -11.59 5.18 24.73
C PHE A 263 -12.41 4.04 25.36
N SER A 264 -12.47 2.84 24.76
CA SER A 264 -13.09 1.69 25.42
C SER A 264 -12.36 1.24 26.69
N ALA A 265 -11.06 1.54 26.79
CA ALA A 265 -10.27 1.32 28.01
C ALA A 265 -10.44 2.43 29.07
N ALA A 266 -10.98 3.60 28.71
CA ALA A 266 -11.03 4.78 29.56
C ALA A 266 -12.46 5.26 29.93
N VAL A 267 -13.51 4.73 29.31
CA VAL A 267 -14.88 5.25 29.46
C VAL A 267 -15.81 4.24 30.13
N SER A 268 -16.32 4.64 31.28
CA SER A 268 -17.48 4.09 31.95
C SER A 268 -18.71 4.04 31.02
N PRO A 269 -19.66 3.10 31.17
CA PRO A 269 -20.67 2.71 30.17
C PRO A 269 -21.73 3.77 29.79
N ASN A 270 -21.53 5.02 30.11
CA ASN A 270 -22.55 6.08 29.97
C ASN A 270 -22.21 7.26 29.09
N VAL A 271 -21.21 7.23 28.21
CA VAL A 271 -20.93 8.40 27.41
C VAL A 271 -20.67 8.09 25.94
N ASP A 272 -21.67 8.40 25.16
CA ASP A 272 -21.59 8.75 23.73
C ASP A 272 -20.83 10.08 23.47
N PHE A 273 -19.76 10.36 24.24
CA PHE A 273 -19.01 11.62 24.06
C PHE A 273 -18.41 11.72 22.66
N LEU A 274 -17.91 10.61 22.15
CA LEU A 274 -17.38 10.56 20.78
C LEU A 274 -18.50 10.65 19.75
N GLU A 275 -19.65 10.04 20.00
CA GLU A 275 -20.83 10.16 19.15
C GLU A 275 -21.29 11.62 19.11
N VAL A 276 -21.28 12.33 20.24
CA VAL A 276 -21.57 13.76 20.30
C VAL A 276 -20.53 14.62 19.57
N VAL A 277 -19.23 14.37 19.76
CA VAL A 277 -18.18 15.11 19.06
C VAL A 277 -18.19 14.80 17.55
N PHE A 278 -18.38 13.53 17.19
CA PHE A 278 -18.44 13.11 15.79
C PHE A 278 -19.71 13.61 15.09
N SER A 279 -20.87 13.56 15.75
CA SER A 279 -22.11 14.10 15.16
C SER A 279 -21.99 15.60 14.90
N ARG A 280 -21.35 16.35 15.79
CA ARG A 280 -21.12 17.79 15.63
C ARG A 280 -20.11 18.13 14.53
N PHE A 281 -19.08 17.30 14.38
CA PHE A 281 -18.13 17.43 13.28
C PHE A 281 -18.79 17.11 11.93
N MET A 282 -19.67 16.12 11.89
CA MET A 282 -20.47 15.77 10.71
C MET A 282 -21.54 16.81 10.40
N GLU A 283 -22.03 17.58 11.40
CA GLU A 283 -22.90 18.73 11.23
C GLU A 283 -22.14 19.99 10.69
N GLY A 284 -20.84 19.87 10.39
CA GLY A 284 -20.02 20.96 9.84
C GLY A 284 -19.67 22.05 10.85
N LYS A 285 -19.78 21.77 12.15
CA LYS A 285 -19.40 22.75 13.20
C LYS A 285 -17.89 22.85 13.34
N ASN A 286 -17.37 24.06 13.20
CA ASN A 286 -15.97 24.36 13.43
C ASN A 286 -15.63 24.15 14.93
N PRO A 287 -14.41 23.66 15.28
CA PRO A 287 -13.95 23.53 16.69
C PRO A 287 -14.10 24.79 17.54
N THR A 288 -14.12 25.97 16.92
CA THR A 288 -14.39 27.25 17.63
C THR A 288 -15.83 27.34 18.18
N GLN A 289 -16.77 26.55 17.67
CA GLN A 289 -18.18 26.53 18.04
C GLN A 289 -18.52 25.49 19.12
N PHE A 290 -17.51 24.74 19.59
CA PHE A 290 -17.68 23.80 20.70
C PHE A 290 -17.86 24.53 22.04
N SER A 291 -18.74 24.02 22.86
CA SER A 291 -18.91 24.49 24.24
C SER A 291 -17.63 24.29 25.05
N LEU A 292 -17.51 25.01 26.18
CA LEU A 292 -16.35 24.87 27.06
C LEU A 292 -16.18 23.42 27.57
N ALA A 293 -17.26 22.71 27.86
CA ALA A 293 -17.23 21.31 28.28
C ALA A 293 -16.72 20.38 27.16
N GLU A 294 -17.15 20.61 25.93
CA GLU A 294 -16.66 19.87 24.75
C GLU A 294 -15.16 20.14 24.47
N LYS A 295 -14.72 21.41 24.63
CA LYS A 295 -13.29 21.76 24.50
C LYS A 295 -12.43 21.13 25.61
N ILE A 296 -12.90 21.15 26.85
CA ILE A 296 -12.23 20.50 27.97
C ILE A 296 -12.13 18.99 27.73
N GLY A 297 -13.21 18.32 27.29
CA GLY A 297 -13.19 16.91 26.95
C GLY A 297 -12.19 16.59 25.83
N LEU A 298 -12.11 17.42 24.78
CA LEU A 298 -11.15 17.27 23.70
C LEU A 298 -9.69 17.52 24.16
N MET A 299 -9.46 18.44 25.10
CA MET A 299 -8.13 18.65 25.71
C MET A 299 -7.72 17.46 26.58
N PHE A 300 -8.62 16.88 27.38
CA PHE A 300 -8.34 15.68 28.16
C PHE A 300 -8.19 14.42 27.28
N SER A 301 -8.77 14.39 26.09
CA SER A 301 -8.57 13.32 25.10
C SER A 301 -7.28 13.46 24.28
N GLY A 302 -6.51 14.55 24.45
CA GLY A 302 -5.28 14.80 23.72
C GLY A 302 -5.46 15.20 22.24
N ILE A 303 -6.69 15.55 21.83
CA ILE A 303 -6.98 15.92 20.44
C ILE A 303 -6.74 17.41 20.16
N LEU A 304 -6.64 18.25 21.19
CA LEU A 304 -6.46 19.71 21.09
C LEU A 304 -5.22 20.24 21.84
N SER A 305 -4.24 19.42 22.14
CA SER A 305 -2.99 19.87 22.77
C SER A 305 -1.91 20.23 21.77
#